data_266a377e1e88ac6310a13f3586d4847d
#
_entry.id   266a377e1e88ac6310a13f3586d4847d
#
_cell.length_a   1.000
_cell.length_b   1.000
_cell.length_c   1.000
_cell.angle_alpha   90.00
_cell.angle_beta   90.00
_cell.angle_gamma   90.00
#
_symmetry.space_group_name_H-M   'P 1'
#
loop_
_entity.id
_entity.type
_entity.pdbx_description
1 polymer ?
#
loop_
_entity_poly.entity_id
_entity_poly.type
_entity_poly.pdbx_seq_one_letter_code
_entity_poly.pdbx_strand_id
1 'polypeptide(L)' 'MANAADRQAVLFENLCDAGLCTESAEHCLQLLRTADLAALNRILSEHRKLLLDRVHLYTDQLDRLDYFTYNLRKNGGTKP' A
#
# COMPACT_ATOMS: atom_id res chain seq x y z
N MET A 1 -26.06 -13.43 9.61
CA MET A 1 -25.85 -11.99 9.82
C MET A 1 -24.57 -11.76 10.61
N ALA A 2 -23.73 -10.86 10.14
CA ALA A 2 -22.47 -10.60 10.82
C ALA A 2 -22.70 -9.84 12.12
N ASN A 3 -22.05 -10.27 13.19
CA ASN A 3 -22.09 -9.53 14.45
C ASN A 3 -20.88 -8.59 14.53
N ALA A 4 -20.75 -7.87 15.63
CA ALA A 4 -19.68 -6.90 15.80
C ALA A 4 -18.30 -7.54 15.71
N ALA A 5 -18.15 -8.74 16.24
CA ALA A 5 -16.86 -9.45 16.20
C ALA A 5 -16.48 -9.83 14.77
N ASP A 6 -17.46 -10.29 13.98
CA ASP A 6 -17.19 -10.63 12.58
C ASP A 6 -16.80 -9.40 11.77
N ARG A 7 -17.49 -8.30 12.03
CA ARG A 7 -17.16 -7.04 11.34
C ARG A 7 -15.74 -6.58 11.68
N GLN A 8 -15.37 -6.69 12.94
CA GLN A 8 -14.04 -6.31 13.37
C GLN A 8 -12.97 -7.18 12.73
N ALA A 9 -13.24 -8.48 12.62
CA ALA A 9 -12.31 -9.39 11.98
C ALA A 9 -12.11 -9.05 10.51
N VAL A 10 -13.20 -8.71 9.80
CA VAL A 10 -13.11 -8.31 8.40
C VAL A 10 -12.32 -7.02 8.24
N LEU A 11 -12.58 -6.05 9.11
CA LEU A 11 -11.86 -4.78 9.06
C LEU A 11 -10.38 -4.97 9.34
N PHE A 12 -10.05 -5.80 10.32
CA PHE A 12 -8.66 -6.10 10.64
C PHE A 12 -7.96 -6.73 9.45
N GLU A 13 -8.59 -7.70 8.83
CA GLU A 13 -8.05 -8.38 7.67
C GLU A 13 -7.81 -7.39 6.52
N ASN A 14 -8.77 -6.49 6.28
CA ASN A 14 -8.63 -5.50 5.24
C ASN A 14 -7.45 -4.57 5.50
N LEU A 15 -7.24 -4.16 6.74
CA LEU A 15 -6.13 -3.30 7.09
C LEU A 15 -4.79 -4.00 6.90
N CYS A 16 -4.71 -5.28 7.29
CA CYS A 16 -3.50 -6.06 7.09
C CYS A 16 -3.23 -6.27 5.60
N ASP A 17 -4.29 -6.52 4.82
CA ASP A 17 -4.16 -6.69 3.37
C ASP A 17 -3.68 -5.40 2.71
N ALA A 18 -4.02 -4.26 3.30
CA ALA A 18 -3.55 -2.97 2.81
C ALA A 18 -2.10 -2.69 3.19
N GLY A 19 -1.46 -3.62 3.89
CA GLY A 19 -0.05 -3.50 4.22
C GLY A 19 0.27 -2.98 5.61
N LEU A 20 -0.75 -2.77 6.44
CA LEU A 20 -0.52 -2.36 7.82
C LEU A 20 -0.08 -3.56 8.65
N CYS A 21 0.87 -3.34 9.54
CA CYS A 21 1.27 -4.41 10.45
C CYS A 21 0.16 -4.67 11.48
N THR A 22 0.25 -5.80 12.15
CA THR A 22 -0.76 -6.21 13.12
C THR A 22 -1.01 -5.15 14.17
N GLU A 23 0.07 -4.57 14.72
CA GLU A 23 -0.06 -3.54 15.75
C GLU A 23 -0.77 -2.30 15.23
N SER A 24 -0.41 -1.85 14.04
CA SER A 24 -1.06 -0.68 13.44
C SER A 24 -2.52 -0.95 13.13
N ALA A 25 -2.82 -2.14 12.62
CA ALA A 25 -4.20 -2.51 12.32
C ALA A 25 -5.04 -2.55 13.57
N GLU A 26 -4.51 -3.11 14.66
CA GLU A 26 -5.22 -3.14 15.93
C GLU A 26 -5.44 -1.74 16.48
N HIS A 27 -4.44 -0.90 16.35
CA HIS A 27 -4.55 0.49 16.80
C HIS A 27 -5.64 1.23 16.02
N CYS A 28 -5.71 1.01 14.72
CA CYS A 28 -6.74 1.61 13.88
C CYS A 28 -8.13 1.16 14.32
N LEU A 29 -8.30 -0.12 14.63
CA LEU A 29 -9.59 -0.62 15.10
C LEU A 29 -9.96 -0.01 16.45
N GLN A 30 -9.00 0.17 17.31
CA GLN A 30 -9.26 0.80 18.60
C GLN A 30 -9.70 2.25 18.42
N LEU A 31 -9.04 2.98 17.54
CA LEU A 31 -9.42 4.36 17.24
C LEU A 31 -10.82 4.44 16.64
N LEU A 32 -11.17 3.45 15.82
CA LEU A 32 -12.50 3.40 15.26
C LEU A 32 -13.55 3.15 16.36
N ARG A 33 -13.27 2.25 17.30
CA ARG A 33 -14.18 1.96 18.39
C ARG A 33 -14.39 3.16 19.30
N THR A 34 -13.33 3.96 19.52
CA THR A 34 -13.43 5.13 20.36
C THR A 34 -13.86 6.36 19.57
N ALA A 35 -14.13 6.20 18.28
CA ALA A 35 -14.56 7.26 17.39
C ALA A 35 -13.55 8.41 17.28
N ASP A 36 -12.27 8.12 17.46
CA ASP A 36 -11.22 9.10 17.24
C ASP A 36 -10.84 9.10 15.77
N LEU A 37 -11.74 9.66 14.96
CA LEU A 37 -11.60 9.61 13.51
C LEU A 37 -10.45 10.47 13.00
N ALA A 38 -10.12 11.53 13.73
CA ALA A 38 -9.02 12.39 13.32
C ALA A 38 -7.69 11.64 13.38
N ALA A 39 -7.45 10.92 14.47
CA ALA A 39 -6.23 10.12 14.61
C ALA A 39 -6.22 8.96 13.60
N LEU A 40 -7.37 8.33 13.40
CA LEU A 40 -7.48 7.25 12.45
C LEU A 40 -7.16 7.73 11.04
N ASN A 41 -7.75 8.84 10.62
CA ASN A 41 -7.50 9.39 9.30
C ASN A 41 -6.05 9.76 9.10
N ARG A 42 -5.39 10.25 10.14
CA ARG A 42 -3.97 10.60 10.05
C ARG A 42 -3.14 9.36 9.75
N ILE A 43 -3.39 8.28 10.48
CA ILE A 43 -2.63 7.04 10.29
C ILE A 43 -2.86 6.49 8.88
N LEU A 44 -4.11 6.46 8.44
CA LEU A 44 -4.43 5.94 7.12
C LEU A 44 -3.84 6.80 6.01
N SER A 45 -3.85 8.12 6.18
CA SER A 45 -3.28 9.03 5.19
C SER A 45 -1.77 8.88 5.10
N GLU A 46 -1.11 8.71 6.23
CA GLU A 46 0.33 8.50 6.25
C GLU A 46 0.70 7.19 5.56
N HIS A 47 -0.07 6.16 5.81
CA HIS A 47 0.17 4.87 5.16
C HIS A 47 -0.06 4.95 3.66
N ARG A 48 -1.13 5.66 3.25
CA ARG A 48 -1.42 5.86 1.83
C ARG A 48 -0.27 6.58 1.14
N LYS A 49 0.26 7.61 1.79
CA LYS A 49 1.40 8.35 1.24
C LYS A 49 2.62 7.45 1.08
N LEU A 50 2.88 6.60 2.07
CA LEU A 50 3.99 5.66 2.01
C LEU A 50 3.83 4.71 0.82
N LEU A 51 2.62 4.20 0.61
CA LEU A 51 2.35 3.31 -0.52
C LEU A 51 2.54 4.03 -1.86
N LEU A 52 2.09 5.30 -1.94
CA LEU A 52 2.28 6.08 -3.15
C LEU A 52 3.75 6.32 -3.44
N ASP A 53 4.55 6.58 -2.41
CA ASP A 53 5.98 6.76 -2.57
C ASP A 53 6.62 5.48 -3.14
N ARG A 54 6.17 4.32 -2.68
CA ARG A 54 6.66 3.04 -3.20
C ARG A 54 6.24 2.84 -4.64
N VAL A 55 5.01 3.20 -4.99
CA VAL A 55 4.54 3.09 -6.37
C VAL A 55 5.41 3.96 -7.28
N HIS A 56 5.68 5.19 -6.86
CA HIS A 56 6.53 6.08 -7.65
C HIS A 56 7.94 5.52 -7.82
N LEU A 57 8.49 4.98 -6.75
CA LEU A 57 9.81 4.39 -6.81
C LEU A 57 9.86 3.21 -7.79
N TYR A 58 8.88 2.32 -7.68
CA TYR A 58 8.86 1.16 -8.57
C TYR A 58 8.56 1.53 -10.01
N THR A 59 7.74 2.56 -10.22
CA THR A 59 7.49 3.08 -11.56
C THR A 59 8.77 3.64 -12.17
N ASP A 60 9.55 4.39 -11.39
CA ASP A 60 10.84 4.89 -11.85
C ASP A 60 11.78 3.77 -12.22
N GLN A 61 11.84 2.75 -11.39
CA GLN A 61 12.70 1.61 -11.66
C GLN A 61 12.29 0.88 -12.93
N LEU A 62 10.99 0.71 -13.12
CA LEU A 62 10.47 0.08 -14.33
C LEU A 62 10.80 0.91 -15.56
N ASP A 63 10.61 2.22 -15.46
CA ASP A 63 10.93 3.14 -16.56
C ASP A 63 12.39 3.06 -16.96
N ARG A 64 13.26 2.98 -15.98
CA ARG A 64 14.70 2.88 -16.26
C ARG A 64 15.03 1.56 -16.95
N LEU A 65 14.40 0.49 -16.52
CA LEU A 65 14.59 -0.81 -17.13
C LEU A 65 14.06 -0.82 -18.56
N ASP A 66 12.89 -0.23 -18.76
CA ASP A 66 12.30 -0.13 -20.10
C ASP A 66 13.16 0.70 -21.03
N TYR A 67 13.73 1.77 -20.51
CA TYR A 67 14.61 2.61 -21.30
C TYR A 67 15.86 1.83 -21.71
N PHE A 68 16.43 1.08 -20.80
CA PHE A 68 17.59 0.25 -21.08
C PHE A 68 17.26 -0.78 -22.15
N THR A 69 16.14 -1.45 -22.00
CA THR A 69 15.69 -2.46 -22.96
C THR A 69 15.48 -1.85 -24.35
N TYR A 70 14.85 -0.67 -24.36
CA TYR A 70 14.63 0.03 -25.61
C TYR A 70 15.94 0.36 -26.32
N ASN A 71 16.91 0.89 -25.59
CA ASN A 71 18.21 1.22 -26.15
C ASN A 71 18.96 -0.01 -26.62
N LEU A 72 18.83 -1.10 -25.91
CA LEU A 72 19.47 -2.35 -26.29
C LEU A 72 18.96 -2.82 -27.65
N ARG A 73 17.65 -2.74 -27.87
CA ARG A 73 17.06 -3.12 -29.16
C ARG A 73 17.46 -2.15 -30.24
N LYS A 74 17.43 -0.87 -29.93
CA LYS A 74 17.69 0.16 -30.94
C LYS A 74 19.14 0.20 -31.39
N ASN A 75 20.04 0.00 -30.43
CA ASN A 75 21.48 0.21 -30.70
C ASN A 75 22.25 -1.05 -31.03
N GLY A 76 21.53 -2.10 -31.32
CA GLY A 76 22.24 -3.26 -31.82
C GLY A 76 22.30 -4.43 -30.89
N GLY A 77 21.80 -4.28 -29.67
CA GLY A 77 21.73 -5.42 -28.79
C GLY A 77 20.85 -6.51 -29.37
N THR A 78 19.89 -6.11 -30.20
CA THR A 78 19.02 -7.05 -30.89
C THR A 78 19.46 -7.30 -32.30
N LYS A 79 20.50 -6.67 -32.70
CA LYS A 79 20.97 -6.96 -34.03
C LYS A 79 21.49 -8.36 -34.11
N PRO A 80 21.14 -8.99 -35.16
CA PRO A 80 21.65 -10.32 -35.38
C PRO A 80 23.14 -10.32 -35.57
#